data_20c308625eb4e1d27abb4cd4031fd348
#
_entry.id   20c308625eb4e1d27abb4cd4031fd348
#
_cell.length_a   1.000
_cell.length_b   1.000
_cell.length_c   1.000
_cell.angle_alpha   90.00
_cell.angle_beta   90.00
_cell.angle_gamma   90.00
#
_symmetry.space_group_name_H-M   'P 1'
#
loop_
_entity.id
_entity.type
_entity.pdbx_description
1 polymer ?
#
loop_
_entity_poly.entity_id
_entity_poly.type
_entity_poly.pdbx_seq_one_letter_code
_entity_poly.pdbx_strand_id
1 'polypeptide(L)'
;MEKERHIRIFDTTLRDGEQSPGVALSLDQKLEIAQALAQLNVDIIEAGFPVSGPMEFEAVRRIATEVKGPIIAALARTHTLDIDQAAKALEKAEKPRIHVFTSASKVHLQYMLRKTEEEVLEMADRMVRYARRYVDDVEFSAQDVMRADWEFVKRLYEVAIEAGATTINIPDTTGYGTPQEYGALIRRIRDEVVRGRDVVISTHTHDDLGMATANALAGVENGAGQIECTINGIGERAGNCALEEVVMALYVRRDWYKAYTRINTREIYRVSRLVERYTGMPVPPNKAIVGDNAFAHESGIHQDGVIKHRATYEIMDAELIGRRPAVLVLGKHSGRAAFKKALEDLGYKDLSEEEVKKLFARFKEIAEKKGPLSAEELQALVESEREPTSHFFQLEHVQFFSGSGLLPTATVKVKTPDGE
;
A
#
# COMPACT_ATOMS: atom_id res chain seq x y z
N MET A 1 -25.75 -11.43 -17.40
CA MET A 1 -24.48 -11.17 -16.66
C MET A 1 -24.73 -9.98 -15.75
N GLU A 2 -24.53 -10.12 -14.45
CA GLU A 2 -24.59 -8.98 -13.54
C GLU A 2 -23.56 -7.93 -13.99
N LYS A 3 -23.97 -6.66 -14.01
CA LYS A 3 -23.12 -5.55 -14.44
C LYS A 3 -22.07 -5.32 -13.36
N GLU A 4 -20.80 -5.41 -13.72
CA GLU A 4 -19.71 -5.12 -12.80
C GLU A 4 -19.79 -3.68 -12.28
N ARG A 5 -19.51 -3.51 -10.97
CA ARG A 5 -19.56 -2.20 -10.32
C ARG A 5 -18.18 -1.55 -10.30
N HIS A 6 -18.12 -0.26 -10.60
CA HIS A 6 -16.94 0.54 -10.35
C HIS A 6 -16.82 0.84 -8.85
N ILE A 7 -15.71 0.48 -8.25
CA ILE A 7 -15.34 0.83 -6.87
C ILE A 7 -14.35 1.98 -6.94
N ARG A 8 -14.72 3.11 -6.36
CA ARG A 8 -13.85 4.29 -6.28
C ARG A 8 -12.73 4.05 -5.27
N ILE A 9 -11.53 4.43 -5.64
CA ILE A 9 -10.37 4.40 -4.73
C ILE A 9 -10.13 5.81 -4.24
N PHE A 10 -10.29 5.99 -2.93
CA PHE A 10 -10.02 7.21 -2.19
C PHE A 10 -8.70 7.05 -1.44
N ASP A 11 -7.63 7.65 -1.95
CA ASP A 11 -6.32 7.61 -1.31
C ASP A 11 -6.19 8.70 -0.25
N THR A 12 -5.89 8.30 0.97
CA THR A 12 -5.64 9.20 2.12
C THR A 12 -4.19 9.13 2.61
N THR A 13 -3.25 8.71 1.77
CA THR A 13 -1.81 8.66 2.11
C THR A 13 -1.29 10.00 2.62
N LEU A 14 -1.73 11.13 2.02
CA LEU A 14 -1.30 12.48 2.36
C LEU A 14 -2.01 13.09 3.56
N ARG A 15 -3.01 12.41 4.12
CA ARG A 15 -3.71 12.85 5.34
C ARG A 15 -3.53 11.83 6.46
N ASP A 16 -4.23 10.66 6.42
CA ASP A 16 -4.14 9.64 7.45
C ASP A 16 -2.78 8.93 7.40
N GLY A 17 -2.29 8.65 6.20
CA GLY A 17 -0.97 8.07 6.00
C GLY A 17 0.15 8.91 6.61
N GLU A 18 0.10 10.22 6.46
CA GLU A 18 1.09 11.14 7.04
C GLU A 18 0.99 11.23 8.57
N GLN A 19 -0.13 10.82 9.18
CA GLN A 19 -0.28 10.75 10.63
C GLN A 19 0.44 9.55 11.25
N SER A 20 1.10 8.72 10.45
CA SER A 20 1.99 7.67 10.96
C SER A 20 3.08 8.27 11.84
N PRO A 21 3.34 7.70 13.04
CA PRO A 21 4.38 8.21 13.92
C PRO A 21 5.76 8.27 13.23
N GLY A 22 6.39 9.45 13.24
CA GLY A 22 7.71 9.68 12.65
C GLY A 22 7.69 10.10 11.18
N VAL A 23 6.53 10.16 10.53
CA VAL A 23 6.40 10.68 9.17
C VAL A 23 6.23 12.20 9.20
N ALA A 24 6.97 12.89 8.34
CA ALA A 24 6.83 14.33 8.10
C ALA A 24 7.22 14.61 6.64
N LEU A 25 6.23 14.92 5.81
CA LEU A 25 6.45 15.20 4.40
C LEU A 25 6.62 16.70 4.14
N SER A 26 7.61 17.04 3.34
CA SER A 26 7.71 18.41 2.82
C SER A 26 6.60 18.68 1.78
N LEU A 27 6.34 19.97 1.54
CA LEU A 27 5.35 20.41 0.55
C LEU A 27 5.64 19.81 -0.85
N ASP A 28 6.90 19.79 -1.27
CA ASP A 28 7.27 19.23 -2.59
C ASP A 28 7.10 17.69 -2.63
N GLN A 29 7.41 16.98 -1.55
CA GLN A 29 7.16 15.54 -1.44
C GLN A 29 5.66 15.22 -1.48
N LYS A 30 4.81 15.99 -0.79
CA LYS A 30 3.36 15.85 -0.88
C LYS A 30 2.86 16.04 -2.31
N LEU A 31 3.35 17.06 -3.00
CA LEU A 31 2.97 17.32 -4.38
C LEU A 31 3.41 16.19 -5.31
N GLU A 32 4.62 15.67 -5.17
CA GLU A 32 5.12 14.57 -5.98
C GLU A 32 4.33 13.28 -5.74
N ILE A 33 3.99 12.97 -4.49
CA ILE A 33 3.11 11.83 -4.17
C ILE A 33 1.74 12.04 -4.80
N ALA A 34 1.13 13.23 -4.68
CA ALA A 34 -0.17 13.53 -5.28
C ALA A 34 -0.18 13.37 -6.80
N GLN A 35 0.89 13.80 -7.47
CA GLN A 35 1.07 13.61 -8.92
C GLN A 35 1.22 12.12 -9.28
N ALA A 36 1.94 11.37 -8.46
CA ALA A 36 2.08 9.92 -8.64
C ALA A 36 0.76 9.18 -8.42
N LEU A 37 -0.06 9.59 -7.45
CA LEU A 37 -1.40 9.07 -7.23
C LEU A 37 -2.35 9.39 -8.40
N ALA A 38 -2.24 10.57 -8.99
CA ALA A 38 -2.99 10.92 -10.20
C ALA A 38 -2.58 10.06 -11.40
N GLN A 39 -1.28 9.76 -11.57
CA GLN A 39 -0.79 8.82 -12.60
C GLN A 39 -1.21 7.37 -12.34
N LEU A 40 -1.29 6.97 -11.08
CA LEU A 40 -1.87 5.69 -10.64
C LEU A 40 -3.37 5.63 -10.94
N ASN A 41 -3.99 6.77 -11.26
CA ASN A 41 -5.41 6.92 -11.59
C ASN A 41 -6.36 6.61 -10.43
N VAL A 42 -6.04 7.08 -9.22
CA VAL A 42 -6.98 7.07 -8.10
C VAL A 42 -8.16 7.99 -8.41
N ASP A 43 -9.35 7.65 -7.89
CA ASP A 43 -10.54 8.48 -8.12
C ASP A 43 -10.53 9.74 -7.24
N ILE A 44 -10.03 9.63 -6.01
CA ILE A 44 -9.98 10.73 -5.04
C ILE A 44 -8.63 10.73 -4.31
N ILE A 45 -8.09 11.93 -4.04
CA ILE A 45 -6.93 12.16 -3.20
C ILE A 45 -7.34 13.05 -2.04
N GLU A 46 -7.22 12.56 -0.81
CA GLU A 46 -7.31 13.40 0.38
C GLU A 46 -5.97 14.11 0.61
N ALA A 47 -5.93 15.38 0.24
CA ALA A 47 -4.68 16.13 0.18
C ALA A 47 -4.15 16.59 1.55
N GLY A 48 -5.01 16.58 2.57
CA GLY A 48 -4.61 16.94 3.94
C GLY A 48 -5.72 17.57 4.77
N PHE A 49 -5.32 18.22 5.87
CA PHE A 49 -6.19 18.86 6.85
C PHE A 49 -5.82 20.35 7.00
N PRO A 50 -6.36 21.26 6.16
CA PRO A 50 -5.89 22.65 6.02
C PRO A 50 -5.86 23.47 7.29
N VAL A 51 -6.76 23.23 8.24
CA VAL A 51 -6.83 24.00 9.50
C VAL A 51 -5.69 23.67 10.46
N SER A 52 -5.01 22.55 10.28
CA SER A 52 -3.94 22.09 11.19
C SER A 52 -2.69 22.97 11.16
N GLY A 53 -2.47 23.74 10.09
CA GLY A 53 -1.38 24.70 10.02
C GLY A 53 -1.18 25.33 8.65
N PRO A 54 -0.39 26.44 8.59
CA PRO A 54 -0.17 27.16 7.33
C PRO A 54 0.52 26.31 6.24
N MET A 55 1.44 25.44 6.61
CA MET A 55 2.13 24.54 5.68
C MET A 55 1.17 23.50 5.08
N GLU A 56 0.28 22.97 5.92
CA GLU A 56 -0.73 22.01 5.51
C GLU A 56 -1.76 22.66 4.58
N PHE A 57 -2.22 23.86 4.92
CA PHE A 57 -3.07 24.66 4.04
C PHE A 57 -2.43 24.87 2.67
N GLU A 58 -1.15 25.28 2.64
CA GLU A 58 -0.43 25.52 1.39
C GLU A 58 -0.23 24.24 0.58
N ALA A 59 0.03 23.11 1.23
CA ALA A 59 0.14 21.81 0.56
C ALA A 59 -1.17 21.44 -0.14
N VAL A 60 -2.30 21.50 0.56
CA VAL A 60 -3.62 21.24 -0.03
C VAL A 60 -3.91 22.20 -1.18
N ARG A 61 -3.62 23.50 -1.01
CA ARG A 61 -3.82 24.52 -2.04
C ARG A 61 -3.00 24.25 -3.30
N ARG A 62 -1.72 23.85 -3.16
CA ARG A 62 -0.86 23.52 -4.29
C ARG A 62 -1.36 22.25 -5.00
N ILE A 63 -1.69 21.21 -4.27
CA ILE A 63 -2.24 19.97 -4.84
C ILE A 63 -3.53 20.28 -5.61
N ALA A 64 -4.45 21.04 -5.03
CA ALA A 64 -5.69 21.44 -5.68
C ALA A 64 -5.48 22.24 -6.97
N THR A 65 -4.40 23.02 -7.04
CA THR A 65 -4.07 23.84 -8.22
C THR A 65 -3.36 23.03 -9.31
N GLU A 66 -2.39 22.19 -8.93
CA GLU A 66 -1.42 21.58 -9.84
C GLU A 66 -1.81 20.14 -10.26
N VAL A 67 -2.56 19.41 -9.42
CA VAL A 67 -2.96 18.03 -9.72
C VAL A 67 -4.33 18.00 -10.40
N LYS A 68 -4.42 17.30 -11.54
CA LYS A 68 -5.61 17.24 -12.39
C LYS A 68 -6.06 15.79 -12.59
N GLY A 69 -7.35 15.61 -12.77
CA GLY A 69 -8.00 14.31 -13.00
C GLY A 69 -8.77 13.81 -11.78
N PRO A 70 -8.11 13.45 -10.64
CA PRO A 70 -8.79 13.02 -9.43
C PRO A 70 -9.66 14.12 -8.80
N ILE A 71 -10.64 13.71 -7.99
CA ILE A 71 -11.27 14.60 -7.00
C ILE A 71 -10.21 14.90 -5.94
N ILE A 72 -10.07 16.19 -5.56
CA ILE A 72 -9.20 16.60 -4.47
C ILE A 72 -10.07 16.87 -3.25
N ALA A 73 -9.84 16.10 -2.18
CA ALA A 73 -10.55 16.21 -0.92
C ALA A 73 -9.70 16.88 0.16
N ALA A 74 -10.34 17.57 1.07
CA ALA A 74 -9.73 18.14 2.26
C ALA A 74 -10.60 17.82 3.48
N LEU A 75 -9.93 17.40 4.57
CA LEU A 75 -10.59 17.06 5.83
C LEU A 75 -11.00 18.32 6.60
N ALA A 76 -12.16 18.28 7.24
CA ALA A 76 -12.69 19.31 8.11
C ALA A 76 -13.49 18.70 9.27
N ARG A 77 -13.24 19.15 10.50
CA ARG A 77 -14.15 18.85 11.61
C ARG A 77 -15.48 19.54 11.37
N THR A 78 -16.49 19.13 12.09
CA THR A 78 -17.80 19.82 12.14
C THR A 78 -17.69 21.20 12.80
N HIS A 79 -16.87 22.07 12.21
CA HIS A 79 -16.59 23.43 12.65
C HIS A 79 -16.47 24.38 11.45
N THR A 80 -17.07 25.57 11.51
CA THR A 80 -17.10 26.55 10.41
C THR A 80 -15.70 26.92 9.93
N LEU A 81 -14.76 27.22 10.83
CA LEU A 81 -13.39 27.58 10.47
C LEU A 81 -12.69 26.48 9.69
N ASP A 82 -12.88 25.21 10.07
CA ASP A 82 -12.27 24.07 9.38
C ASP A 82 -12.80 23.97 7.94
N ILE A 83 -14.12 24.11 7.78
CA ILE A 83 -14.78 24.07 6.46
C ILE A 83 -14.36 25.26 5.60
N ASP A 84 -14.25 26.47 6.17
CA ASP A 84 -13.79 27.65 5.46
C ASP A 84 -12.34 27.49 4.96
N GLN A 85 -11.45 26.94 5.79
CA GLN A 85 -10.07 26.67 5.41
C GLN A 85 -9.99 25.59 4.32
N ALA A 86 -10.77 24.51 4.44
CA ALA A 86 -10.86 23.47 3.42
C ALA A 86 -11.38 24.05 2.08
N ALA A 87 -12.47 24.79 2.10
CA ALA A 87 -13.05 25.41 0.92
C ALA A 87 -12.05 26.37 0.22
N LYS A 88 -11.35 27.20 0.99
CA LYS A 88 -10.34 28.12 0.48
C LYS A 88 -9.14 27.41 -0.12
N ALA A 89 -8.66 26.34 0.52
CA ALA A 89 -7.55 25.55 -0.01
C ALA A 89 -7.93 24.82 -1.31
N LEU A 90 -9.19 24.42 -1.45
CA LEU A 90 -9.72 23.70 -2.61
C LEU A 90 -10.22 24.60 -3.75
N GLU A 91 -10.17 25.94 -3.60
CA GLU A 91 -10.78 26.90 -4.56
C GLU A 91 -10.33 26.69 -6.02
N LYS A 92 -9.12 26.18 -6.24
CA LYS A 92 -8.56 25.93 -7.57
C LYS A 92 -8.66 24.45 -8.04
N ALA A 93 -9.27 23.59 -7.24
CA ALA A 93 -9.50 22.21 -7.65
C ALA A 93 -10.53 22.14 -8.76
N GLU A 94 -10.29 21.26 -9.75
CA GLU A 94 -11.30 20.99 -10.81
C GLU A 94 -12.54 20.29 -10.26
N LYS A 95 -12.33 19.42 -9.26
CA LYS A 95 -13.35 18.60 -8.61
C LYS A 95 -13.10 18.63 -7.10
N PRO A 96 -13.54 19.68 -6.40
CA PRO A 96 -13.32 19.76 -4.95
C PRO A 96 -14.29 18.88 -4.18
N ARG A 97 -13.79 18.27 -3.09
CA ARG A 97 -14.60 17.59 -2.07
C ARG A 97 -14.22 18.10 -0.69
N ILE A 98 -15.20 18.41 0.14
CA ILE A 98 -14.99 18.65 1.57
C ILE A 98 -15.39 17.37 2.33
N HIS A 99 -14.45 16.81 3.09
CA HIS A 99 -14.67 15.65 3.92
C HIS A 99 -14.91 16.10 5.37
N VAL A 100 -16.17 16.08 5.77
CA VAL A 100 -16.61 16.54 7.11
C VAL A 100 -16.70 15.32 8.03
N PHE A 101 -16.19 15.41 9.25
CA PHE A 101 -16.30 14.32 10.21
C PHE A 101 -16.70 14.76 11.62
N THR A 102 -17.37 13.85 12.31
CA THR A 102 -17.62 13.88 13.74
C THR A 102 -17.47 12.48 14.33
N SER A 103 -17.68 12.30 15.63
CA SER A 103 -17.58 10.99 16.27
C SER A 103 -18.95 10.42 16.60
N ALA A 104 -19.07 9.08 16.62
CA ALA A 104 -20.30 8.36 16.86
C ALA A 104 -20.31 7.55 18.16
N SER A 105 -19.16 7.02 18.62
CA SER A 105 -19.16 6.16 19.82
C SER A 105 -19.37 6.94 21.11
N LYS A 106 -20.04 6.31 22.08
CA LYS A 106 -20.25 6.89 23.41
C LYS A 106 -18.94 7.34 24.08
N VAL A 107 -17.87 6.57 23.88
CA VAL A 107 -16.55 6.90 24.42
C VAL A 107 -16.05 8.23 23.84
N HIS A 108 -16.17 8.43 22.53
CA HIS A 108 -15.75 9.67 21.88
C HIS A 108 -16.69 10.84 22.24
N LEU A 109 -18.01 10.62 22.29
CA LEU A 109 -18.95 11.66 22.69
C LEU A 109 -18.65 12.16 24.11
N GLN A 110 -18.39 11.25 25.05
CA GLN A 110 -18.17 11.56 26.46
C GLN A 110 -16.80 12.22 26.71
N TYR A 111 -15.72 11.64 26.15
CA TYR A 111 -14.34 12.03 26.53
C TYR A 111 -13.67 12.99 25.55
N MET A 112 -14.02 12.93 24.24
CA MET A 112 -13.44 13.81 23.22
C MET A 112 -14.32 15.03 22.95
N LEU A 113 -15.56 14.80 22.50
CA LEU A 113 -16.46 15.89 22.10
C LEU A 113 -17.13 16.57 23.28
N ARG A 114 -17.41 15.84 24.37
CA ARG A 114 -18.18 16.28 25.52
C ARG A 114 -19.55 16.85 25.11
N LYS A 115 -20.25 16.08 24.27
CA LYS A 115 -21.53 16.41 23.66
C LYS A 115 -22.54 15.27 23.81
N THR A 116 -23.81 15.65 23.80
CA THR A 116 -24.92 14.71 23.68
C THR A 116 -25.08 14.23 22.24
N GLU A 117 -25.81 13.16 22.03
CA GLU A 117 -26.14 12.66 20.69
C GLU A 117 -26.93 13.73 19.90
N GLU A 118 -27.90 14.40 20.52
CA GLU A 118 -28.68 15.47 19.90
C GLU A 118 -27.78 16.64 19.42
N GLU A 119 -26.87 17.09 20.26
CA GLU A 119 -25.92 18.17 19.86
C GLU A 119 -25.06 17.75 18.69
N VAL A 120 -24.67 16.46 18.61
CA VAL A 120 -23.86 15.94 17.47
C VAL A 120 -24.71 15.86 16.21
N LEU A 121 -25.99 15.46 16.29
CA LEU A 121 -26.90 15.46 15.15
C LEU A 121 -27.11 16.87 14.58
N GLU A 122 -27.41 17.85 15.46
CA GLU A 122 -27.58 19.24 15.06
C GLU A 122 -26.29 19.80 14.42
N MET A 123 -25.14 19.45 14.98
CA MET A 123 -23.85 19.88 14.47
C MET A 123 -23.57 19.26 13.08
N ALA A 124 -23.89 17.97 12.88
CA ALA A 124 -23.73 17.28 11.60
C ALA A 124 -24.64 17.90 10.53
N ASP A 125 -25.92 18.14 10.80
CA ASP A 125 -26.83 18.78 9.87
C ASP A 125 -26.31 20.15 9.44
N ARG A 126 -26.02 20.99 10.43
CA ARG A 126 -25.58 22.36 10.19
C ARG A 126 -24.26 22.42 9.39
N MET A 127 -23.29 21.57 9.72
CA MET A 127 -21.96 21.64 9.11
C MET A 127 -21.90 20.99 7.73
N VAL A 128 -22.65 19.94 7.48
CA VAL A 128 -22.80 19.40 6.12
C VAL A 128 -23.50 20.41 5.22
N ARG A 129 -24.61 21.01 5.65
CA ARG A 129 -25.25 22.11 4.89
C ARG A 129 -24.33 23.31 4.68
N TYR A 130 -23.47 23.60 5.65
CA TYR A 130 -22.50 24.69 5.52
C TYR A 130 -21.45 24.36 4.46
N ALA A 131 -20.87 23.15 4.45
CA ALA A 131 -19.93 22.70 3.44
C ALA A 131 -20.55 22.68 2.03
N ARG A 132 -21.82 22.31 1.91
CA ARG A 132 -22.58 22.32 0.65
C ARG A 132 -22.72 23.73 0.00
N ARG A 133 -22.45 24.81 0.74
CA ARG A 133 -22.42 26.16 0.17
C ARG A 133 -21.18 26.40 -0.69
N TYR A 134 -20.12 25.62 -0.47
CA TYR A 134 -18.83 25.78 -1.15
C TYR A 134 -18.62 24.76 -2.26
N VAL A 135 -19.07 23.52 -2.06
CA VAL A 135 -18.85 22.40 -2.99
C VAL A 135 -20.11 21.57 -3.17
N ASP A 136 -20.22 20.92 -4.33
CA ASP A 136 -21.32 19.99 -4.60
C ASP A 136 -21.03 18.57 -4.10
N ASP A 137 -19.81 18.24 -3.78
CA ASP A 137 -19.40 16.93 -3.30
C ASP A 137 -18.93 17.02 -1.84
N VAL A 138 -19.74 16.49 -0.93
CA VAL A 138 -19.45 16.45 0.50
C VAL A 138 -19.47 15.02 0.99
N GLU A 139 -18.36 14.57 1.57
CA GLU A 139 -18.27 13.30 2.26
C GLU A 139 -18.45 13.53 3.76
N PHE A 140 -19.18 12.64 4.43
CA PHE A 140 -19.39 12.69 5.86
C PHE A 140 -18.96 11.41 6.54
N SER A 141 -18.10 11.51 7.57
CA SER A 141 -17.62 10.41 8.41
C SER A 141 -18.17 10.46 9.81
N ALA A 142 -18.67 9.32 10.31
CA ALA A 142 -18.99 9.11 11.72
C ALA A 142 -17.88 8.27 12.38
N GLN A 143 -16.88 8.93 12.95
CA GLN A 143 -15.71 8.28 13.53
C GLN A 143 -16.10 7.27 14.62
N ASP A 144 -15.42 6.09 14.63
CA ASP A 144 -15.60 5.02 15.62
C ASP A 144 -17.00 4.37 15.61
N VAL A 145 -17.55 4.21 14.41
CA VAL A 145 -18.90 3.67 14.21
C VAL A 145 -19.05 2.22 14.68
N MET A 146 -17.98 1.40 14.60
CA MET A 146 -18.02 0.00 15.03
C MET A 146 -18.35 -0.18 16.53
N ARG A 147 -18.07 0.84 17.34
CA ARG A 147 -18.34 0.82 18.79
C ARG A 147 -19.50 1.73 19.20
N ALA A 148 -20.26 2.22 18.23
CA ALA A 148 -21.37 3.14 18.44
C ALA A 148 -22.71 2.41 18.57
N ASP A 149 -23.70 3.09 19.17
CA ASP A 149 -25.07 2.62 19.20
C ASP A 149 -25.71 2.70 17.82
N TRP A 150 -26.38 1.63 17.39
CA TRP A 150 -26.95 1.57 16.04
C TRP A 150 -28.01 2.65 15.78
N GLU A 151 -28.93 2.90 16.71
CA GLU A 151 -29.99 3.87 16.46
C GLU A 151 -29.43 5.29 16.33
N PHE A 152 -28.37 5.59 17.08
CA PHE A 152 -27.65 6.85 16.90
C PHE A 152 -26.91 6.91 15.56
N VAL A 153 -26.17 5.87 15.18
CA VAL A 153 -25.48 5.77 13.88
C VAL A 153 -26.43 5.99 12.72
N LYS A 154 -27.58 5.32 12.77
CA LYS A 154 -28.63 5.43 11.75
C LYS A 154 -29.11 6.88 11.61
N ARG A 155 -29.52 7.49 12.73
CA ARG A 155 -29.97 8.91 12.75
C ARG A 155 -28.88 9.85 12.25
N LEU A 156 -27.64 9.64 12.64
CA LEU A 156 -26.52 10.50 12.27
C LEU A 156 -26.25 10.49 10.76
N TYR A 157 -26.24 9.32 10.13
CA TYR A 157 -26.09 9.24 8.68
C TYR A 157 -27.34 9.71 7.92
N GLU A 158 -28.56 9.44 8.42
CA GLU A 158 -29.78 9.98 7.82
C GLU A 158 -29.76 11.51 7.81
N VAL A 159 -29.41 12.15 8.91
CA VAL A 159 -29.25 13.60 9.03
C VAL A 159 -28.17 14.14 8.07
N ALA A 160 -27.01 13.49 7.99
CA ALA A 160 -25.96 13.91 7.08
C ALA A 160 -26.39 13.83 5.59
N ILE A 161 -27.09 12.77 5.20
CA ILE A 161 -27.63 12.59 3.84
C ILE A 161 -28.69 13.67 3.54
N GLU A 162 -29.61 13.93 4.45
CA GLU A 162 -30.64 14.97 4.32
C GLU A 162 -30.03 16.40 4.27
N ALA A 163 -28.91 16.59 4.93
CA ALA A 163 -28.13 17.82 4.87
C ALA A 163 -27.37 17.98 3.53
N GLY A 164 -27.27 16.92 2.72
CA GLY A 164 -26.69 16.95 1.39
C GLY A 164 -25.34 16.23 1.22
N ALA A 165 -24.95 15.33 2.14
CA ALA A 165 -23.80 14.47 1.95
C ALA A 165 -24.00 13.56 0.72
N THR A 166 -23.04 13.54 -0.20
CA THR A 166 -23.03 12.71 -1.41
C THR A 166 -22.37 11.36 -1.17
N THR A 167 -21.53 11.29 -0.14
CA THR A 167 -20.85 10.09 0.31
C THR A 167 -20.91 10.01 1.84
N ILE A 168 -21.22 8.84 2.36
CA ILE A 168 -21.10 8.53 3.79
C ILE A 168 -19.99 7.52 3.99
N ASN A 169 -19.04 7.84 4.85
CA ASN A 169 -17.89 7.00 5.16
C ASN A 169 -18.09 6.30 6.49
N ILE A 170 -17.76 5.01 6.55
CA ILE A 170 -18.02 4.11 7.67
C ILE A 170 -16.70 3.70 8.33
N PRO A 171 -16.16 4.49 9.29
CA PRO A 171 -14.84 4.24 9.83
C PRO A 171 -14.83 3.17 10.92
N ASP A 172 -14.09 2.09 10.70
CA ASP A 172 -13.55 1.24 11.77
C ASP A 172 -12.27 1.87 12.32
N THR A 173 -12.44 2.94 13.08
CA THR A 173 -11.37 3.85 13.52
C THR A 173 -10.32 3.18 14.39
N THR A 174 -10.69 2.11 15.10
CA THR A 174 -9.80 1.41 16.02
C THR A 174 -9.38 0.02 15.54
N GLY A 175 -9.71 -0.33 14.30
CA GLY A 175 -9.41 -1.65 13.74
C GLY A 175 -10.04 -2.79 14.54
N TYR A 176 -11.25 -2.54 15.07
CA TYR A 176 -11.94 -3.41 16.04
C TYR A 176 -12.81 -4.46 15.37
N GLY A 177 -13.37 -4.15 14.21
CA GLY A 177 -14.34 -4.98 13.52
C GLY A 177 -13.74 -6.22 12.87
N THR A 178 -14.51 -7.31 12.85
CA THR A 178 -14.24 -8.46 12.01
C THR A 178 -14.87 -8.26 10.63
N PRO A 179 -14.41 -8.97 9.56
CA PRO A 179 -15.00 -8.84 8.23
C PRO A 179 -16.52 -9.12 8.20
N GLN A 180 -16.98 -10.07 8.98
CA GLN A 180 -18.40 -10.41 9.08
C GLN A 180 -19.22 -9.30 9.71
N GLU A 181 -18.73 -8.73 10.81
CA GLU A 181 -19.40 -7.63 11.53
C GLU A 181 -19.40 -6.36 10.68
N TYR A 182 -18.26 -6.01 10.08
CA TYR A 182 -18.14 -4.83 9.24
C TYR A 182 -19.02 -4.94 7.97
N GLY A 183 -18.99 -6.09 7.29
CA GLY A 183 -19.87 -6.36 6.16
C GLY A 183 -21.35 -6.29 6.53
N ALA A 184 -21.74 -6.85 7.69
CA ALA A 184 -23.11 -6.76 8.19
C ALA A 184 -23.53 -5.32 8.47
N LEU A 185 -22.64 -4.50 9.03
CA LEU A 185 -22.89 -3.06 9.26
C LEU A 185 -23.11 -2.32 7.93
N ILE A 186 -22.24 -2.53 6.93
CA ILE A 186 -22.38 -1.92 5.59
C ILE A 186 -23.72 -2.30 4.96
N ARG A 187 -24.08 -3.58 5.00
CA ARG A 187 -25.38 -4.05 4.51
C ARG A 187 -26.54 -3.35 5.19
N ARG A 188 -26.48 -3.25 6.52
CA ARG A 188 -27.51 -2.60 7.31
C ARG A 188 -27.63 -1.11 6.98
N ILE A 189 -26.51 -0.41 6.80
CA ILE A 189 -26.49 0.99 6.36
C ILE A 189 -27.10 1.12 4.96
N ARG A 190 -26.73 0.25 4.03
CA ARG A 190 -27.33 0.25 2.68
C ARG A 190 -28.84 0.09 2.73
N ASP A 191 -29.34 -0.87 3.49
CA ASP A 191 -30.73 -1.28 3.50
C ASP A 191 -31.62 -0.37 4.37
N GLU A 192 -31.12 0.12 5.50
CA GLU A 192 -31.91 0.90 6.47
C GLU A 192 -31.64 2.41 6.43
N VAL A 193 -30.46 2.84 5.94
CA VAL A 193 -30.09 4.27 5.88
C VAL A 193 -30.14 4.79 4.46
N VAL A 194 -29.35 4.21 3.53
CA VAL A 194 -29.28 4.71 2.14
C VAL A 194 -30.58 4.45 1.37
N ARG A 195 -31.14 3.25 1.48
CA ARG A 195 -32.47 2.91 0.89
C ARG A 195 -32.61 3.27 -0.59
N GLY A 196 -31.56 3.05 -1.39
CA GLY A 196 -31.56 3.33 -2.83
C GLY A 196 -31.41 4.80 -3.21
N ARG A 197 -31.15 5.72 -2.26
CA ARG A 197 -30.77 7.10 -2.55
C ARG A 197 -29.43 7.12 -3.28
N ASP A 198 -29.19 8.13 -4.11
CA ASP A 198 -27.93 8.33 -4.82
C ASP A 198 -26.84 8.85 -3.86
N VAL A 199 -26.39 7.99 -2.96
CA VAL A 199 -25.36 8.26 -1.97
C VAL A 199 -24.38 7.10 -1.96
N VAL A 200 -23.09 7.41 -2.03
CA VAL A 200 -22.01 6.41 -2.01
C VAL A 200 -21.74 6.00 -0.57
N ILE A 201 -21.60 4.70 -0.32
CA ILE A 201 -21.07 4.16 0.94
C ILE A 201 -19.57 3.95 0.76
N SER A 202 -18.77 4.58 1.61
CA SER A 202 -17.32 4.45 1.67
C SER A 202 -16.91 3.59 2.85
N THR A 203 -15.87 2.78 2.68
CA THR A 203 -15.21 2.07 3.78
C THR A 203 -13.95 2.80 4.19
N HIS A 204 -13.68 2.85 5.50
CA HIS A 204 -12.40 3.29 6.07
C HIS A 204 -12.05 2.33 7.22
N THR A 205 -10.93 1.64 7.11
CA THR A 205 -10.62 0.54 8.04
C THR A 205 -9.15 0.60 8.47
N HIS A 206 -8.93 0.52 9.80
CA HIS A 206 -7.61 0.43 10.41
C HIS A 206 -7.18 -1.03 10.64
N ASP A 207 -5.88 -1.25 10.78
CA ASP A 207 -5.26 -2.59 10.73
C ASP A 207 -4.80 -3.11 12.10
N ASP A 208 -5.36 -2.60 13.19
CA ASP A 208 -4.95 -2.94 14.56
C ASP A 208 -5.05 -4.45 14.86
N LEU A 209 -5.99 -5.15 14.24
CA LEU A 209 -6.13 -6.60 14.30
C LEU A 209 -5.67 -7.33 13.01
N GLY A 210 -5.03 -6.64 12.06
CA GLY A 210 -4.59 -7.22 10.80
C GLY A 210 -5.73 -7.54 9.82
N MET A 211 -6.86 -6.83 9.90
CA MET A 211 -8.07 -7.13 9.11
C MET A 211 -8.53 -5.98 8.21
N ALA A 212 -7.78 -4.89 8.11
CA ALA A 212 -8.22 -3.70 7.38
C ALA A 212 -8.62 -4.00 5.93
N THR A 213 -7.74 -4.68 5.17
CA THR A 213 -8.02 -5.07 3.79
C THR A 213 -9.23 -6.01 3.69
N ALA A 214 -9.34 -6.99 4.60
CA ALA A 214 -10.45 -7.93 4.62
C ALA A 214 -11.79 -7.24 4.96
N ASN A 215 -11.77 -6.29 5.89
CA ASN A 215 -12.94 -5.48 6.24
C ASN A 215 -13.39 -4.62 5.06
N ALA A 216 -12.48 -3.92 4.38
CA ALA A 216 -12.80 -3.13 3.21
C ALA A 216 -13.44 -3.97 2.08
N LEU A 217 -12.89 -5.15 1.81
CA LEU A 217 -13.43 -6.08 0.81
C LEU A 217 -14.81 -6.62 1.23
N ALA A 218 -15.01 -6.95 2.50
CA ALA A 218 -16.33 -7.33 3.02
C ALA A 218 -17.35 -6.18 2.88
N GLY A 219 -16.90 -4.93 3.01
CA GLY A 219 -17.70 -3.75 2.72
C GLY A 219 -18.15 -3.70 1.26
N VAL A 220 -17.24 -3.96 0.31
CA VAL A 220 -17.56 -4.02 -1.13
C VAL A 220 -18.61 -5.09 -1.43
N GLU A 221 -18.47 -6.29 -0.88
CA GLU A 221 -19.45 -7.38 -1.04
C GLU A 221 -20.85 -6.99 -0.54
N ASN A 222 -20.91 -6.12 0.46
CA ASN A 222 -22.16 -5.71 1.11
C ASN A 222 -22.72 -4.37 0.61
N GLY A 223 -22.09 -3.74 -0.39
CA GLY A 223 -22.66 -2.59 -1.10
C GLY A 223 -21.84 -1.30 -1.06
N ALA A 224 -20.67 -1.28 -0.43
CA ALA A 224 -19.78 -0.13 -0.54
C ALA A 224 -19.37 0.12 -2.01
N GLY A 225 -19.34 1.38 -2.39
CA GLY A 225 -18.94 1.87 -3.71
C GLY A 225 -17.63 2.66 -3.71
N GLN A 226 -17.04 2.88 -2.55
CA GLN A 226 -15.77 3.56 -2.36
C GLN A 226 -14.96 2.86 -1.26
N ILE A 227 -13.64 2.81 -1.45
CA ILE A 227 -12.68 2.35 -0.43
C ILE A 227 -11.73 3.49 -0.14
N GLU A 228 -11.67 3.93 1.12
CA GLU A 228 -10.61 4.80 1.63
C GLU A 228 -9.43 3.94 2.08
N CYS A 229 -8.24 4.23 1.57
CA CYS A 229 -7.04 3.42 1.77
C CYS A 229 -5.78 4.26 1.63
N THR A 230 -4.63 3.67 1.95
CA THR A 230 -3.32 4.33 1.81
C THR A 230 -2.34 3.45 1.04
N ILE A 231 -1.37 4.05 0.38
CA ILE A 231 -0.24 3.32 -0.19
C ILE A 231 0.53 2.64 0.95
N ASN A 232 0.86 1.37 0.77
CA ASN A 232 1.56 0.51 1.74
C ASN A 232 0.79 0.28 3.06
N GLY A 233 -0.45 0.75 3.17
CA GLY A 233 -1.25 0.65 4.39
C GLY A 233 -0.75 1.53 5.54
N ILE A 234 0.03 2.58 5.27
CA ILE A 234 0.53 3.47 6.33
C ILE A 234 -0.60 4.27 6.99
N GLY A 235 -0.40 4.71 8.24
CA GLY A 235 -1.38 5.49 8.99
C GLY A 235 -1.17 5.41 10.50
N GLU A 236 -2.15 5.92 11.23
CA GLU A 236 -2.15 5.86 12.69
C GLU A 236 -2.03 4.41 13.20
N ARG A 237 -1.26 4.20 14.25
CA ARG A 237 -1.03 2.93 14.95
C ARG A 237 -0.51 1.82 14.03
N ALA A 238 -1.35 0.82 13.68
CA ALA A 238 -1.02 -0.28 12.78
C ALA A 238 -1.24 0.06 11.30
N GLY A 239 -1.82 1.22 11.00
CA GLY A 239 -2.07 1.71 9.67
C GLY A 239 -3.49 1.47 9.16
N ASN A 240 -3.67 1.68 7.88
CA ASN A 240 -4.92 1.62 7.13
C ASN A 240 -4.99 0.38 6.22
N CYS A 241 -6.15 0.20 5.62
CA CYS A 241 -6.31 -0.64 4.44
C CYS A 241 -5.27 -0.25 3.36
N ALA A 242 -4.50 -1.22 2.88
CA ALA A 242 -3.49 -0.99 1.86
C ALA A 242 -4.11 -0.92 0.45
N LEU A 243 -3.84 0.16 -0.28
CA LEU A 243 -4.38 0.38 -1.64
C LEU A 243 -4.03 -0.77 -2.57
N GLU A 244 -2.77 -1.17 -2.62
CA GLU A 244 -2.28 -2.24 -3.48
C GLU A 244 -2.98 -3.58 -3.22
N GLU A 245 -3.31 -3.87 -1.97
CA GLU A 245 -3.96 -5.12 -1.58
C GLU A 245 -5.41 -5.18 -2.05
N VAL A 246 -6.22 -4.13 -1.76
CA VAL A 246 -7.62 -4.11 -2.19
C VAL A 246 -7.75 -4.04 -3.70
N VAL A 247 -6.91 -3.26 -4.37
CA VAL A 247 -6.92 -3.13 -5.83
C VAL A 247 -6.59 -4.44 -6.50
N MET A 248 -5.53 -5.12 -6.06
CA MET A 248 -5.14 -6.39 -6.66
C MET A 248 -6.09 -7.53 -6.28
N ALA A 249 -6.68 -7.52 -5.08
CA ALA A 249 -7.75 -8.46 -4.73
C ALA A 249 -8.96 -8.32 -5.65
N LEU A 250 -9.44 -7.10 -5.89
CA LEU A 250 -10.55 -6.83 -6.83
C LEU A 250 -10.17 -7.19 -8.28
N TYR A 251 -8.92 -6.99 -8.68
CA TYR A 251 -8.44 -7.33 -10.01
C TYR A 251 -8.37 -8.85 -10.22
N VAL A 252 -7.69 -9.57 -9.32
CA VAL A 252 -7.46 -11.03 -9.44
C VAL A 252 -8.75 -11.81 -9.21
N ARG A 253 -9.61 -11.36 -8.27
CA ARG A 253 -10.87 -12.01 -7.91
C ARG A 253 -12.10 -11.25 -8.44
N ARG A 254 -11.94 -10.66 -9.63
CA ARG A 254 -13.04 -9.99 -10.35
C ARG A 254 -14.23 -10.92 -10.60
N ASP A 255 -13.93 -12.21 -10.75
CA ASP A 255 -14.92 -13.27 -10.85
C ASP A 255 -15.82 -13.37 -9.64
N TRP A 256 -15.29 -13.12 -8.45
CA TRP A 256 -15.99 -13.15 -7.17
C TRP A 256 -16.68 -11.82 -6.84
N TYR A 257 -15.92 -10.73 -6.81
CA TYR A 257 -16.41 -9.42 -6.36
C TYR A 257 -17.37 -8.74 -7.33
N LYS A 258 -17.39 -9.14 -8.63
CA LYS A 258 -18.14 -8.47 -9.70
C LYS A 258 -17.92 -6.96 -9.68
N ALA A 259 -16.69 -6.55 -9.43
CA ALA A 259 -16.27 -5.17 -9.24
C ALA A 259 -14.92 -4.91 -9.90
N TYR A 260 -14.66 -3.65 -10.23
CA TYR A 260 -13.39 -3.21 -10.81
C TYR A 260 -13.01 -1.83 -10.30
N THR A 261 -11.73 -1.51 -10.37
CA THR A 261 -11.19 -0.16 -10.14
C THR A 261 -10.61 0.40 -11.43
N ARG A 262 -10.36 1.71 -11.46
CA ARG A 262 -9.70 2.38 -12.60
C ARG A 262 -8.19 2.48 -12.43
N ILE A 263 -7.65 1.91 -11.38
CA ILE A 263 -6.23 1.99 -11.05
C ILE A 263 -5.37 1.44 -12.20
N ASN A 264 -4.35 2.22 -12.58
CA ASN A 264 -3.27 1.75 -13.43
C ASN A 264 -2.33 0.87 -12.59
N THR A 265 -2.62 -0.42 -12.54
CA THR A 265 -1.90 -1.36 -11.68
C THR A 265 -0.39 -1.37 -11.91
N ARG A 266 0.08 -1.06 -13.14
CA ARG A 266 1.50 -1.01 -13.48
C ARG A 266 2.29 0.10 -12.76
N GLU A 267 1.61 1.06 -12.15
CA GLU A 267 2.22 2.12 -11.35
C GLU A 267 2.34 1.76 -9.85
N ILE A 268 1.66 0.71 -9.40
CA ILE A 268 1.58 0.34 -7.96
C ILE A 268 2.96 0.23 -7.33
N TYR A 269 3.86 -0.56 -7.92
CA TYR A 269 5.20 -0.78 -7.35
C TYR A 269 6.02 0.51 -7.27
N ARG A 270 5.98 1.33 -8.31
CA ARG A 270 6.68 2.63 -8.35
C ARG A 270 6.17 3.58 -7.27
N VAL A 271 4.85 3.69 -7.11
CA VAL A 271 4.25 4.58 -6.11
C VAL A 271 4.50 4.07 -4.69
N SER A 272 4.43 2.75 -4.47
CA SER A 272 4.79 2.12 -3.20
C SER A 272 6.22 2.51 -2.77
N ARG A 273 7.20 2.41 -3.68
CA ARG A 273 8.60 2.76 -3.39
C ARG A 273 8.83 4.26 -3.22
N LEU A 274 8.05 5.10 -3.91
CA LEU A 274 8.10 6.55 -3.72
C LEU A 274 7.65 6.92 -2.30
N VAL A 275 6.52 6.38 -1.85
CA VAL A 275 5.99 6.63 -0.50
C VAL A 275 6.94 6.10 0.57
N GLU A 276 7.47 4.88 0.42
CA GLU A 276 8.49 4.31 1.32
C GLU A 276 9.69 5.27 1.46
N ARG A 277 10.21 5.77 0.35
CA ARG A 277 11.38 6.67 0.34
C ARG A 277 11.11 7.97 1.09
N TYR A 278 9.93 8.58 0.89
CA TYR A 278 9.63 9.89 1.46
C TYR A 278 9.18 9.82 2.91
N THR A 279 8.47 8.76 3.28
CA THR A 279 8.02 8.56 4.65
C THR A 279 9.10 7.96 5.56
N GLY A 280 10.11 7.28 4.98
CA GLY A 280 11.09 6.51 5.73
C GLY A 280 10.53 5.24 6.38
N MET A 281 9.27 4.88 6.07
CA MET A 281 8.63 3.66 6.56
C MET A 281 8.95 2.49 5.62
N PRO A 282 9.79 1.52 6.02
CA PRO A 282 10.20 0.44 5.13
C PRO A 282 9.04 -0.51 4.85
N VAL A 283 8.91 -0.92 3.59
CA VAL A 283 7.97 -1.98 3.22
C VAL A 283 8.54 -3.33 3.66
N PRO A 284 7.85 -4.08 4.54
CA PRO A 284 8.34 -5.40 4.95
C PRO A 284 8.55 -6.31 3.74
N PRO A 285 9.64 -7.09 3.70
CA PRO A 285 9.92 -7.98 2.56
C PRO A 285 8.78 -8.95 2.22
N ASN A 286 8.02 -9.37 3.22
CA ASN A 286 6.86 -10.27 3.08
C ASN A 286 5.52 -9.55 2.89
N LYS A 287 5.51 -8.21 2.73
CA LYS A 287 4.28 -7.48 2.45
C LYS A 287 3.61 -8.02 1.19
N ALA A 288 2.31 -8.24 1.27
CA ALA A 288 1.55 -8.64 0.10
C ALA A 288 1.72 -7.64 -1.05
N ILE A 289 1.73 -8.12 -2.28
CA ILE A 289 1.81 -7.38 -3.54
C ILE A 289 3.17 -6.69 -3.76
N VAL A 290 3.62 -5.81 -2.86
CA VAL A 290 4.78 -4.91 -3.09
C VAL A 290 6.04 -5.31 -2.34
N GLY A 291 5.98 -6.25 -1.40
CA GLY A 291 7.15 -6.73 -0.66
C GLY A 291 8.14 -7.47 -1.56
N ASP A 292 9.42 -7.43 -1.23
CA ASP A 292 10.47 -8.00 -2.07
C ASP A 292 10.29 -9.50 -2.29
N ASN A 293 9.72 -10.21 -1.31
CA ASN A 293 9.46 -11.65 -1.38
C ASN A 293 8.12 -12.02 -2.06
N ALA A 294 7.26 -11.03 -2.40
CA ALA A 294 5.91 -11.31 -2.90
C ALA A 294 5.86 -12.19 -4.17
N PHE A 295 6.93 -12.19 -4.96
CA PHE A 295 7.08 -12.99 -6.18
C PHE A 295 8.34 -13.87 -6.15
N ALA A 296 8.94 -14.09 -4.97
CA ALA A 296 10.16 -14.86 -4.82
C ALA A 296 9.85 -16.28 -4.34
N HIS A 297 10.54 -17.26 -4.92
CA HIS A 297 10.41 -18.68 -4.56
C HIS A 297 11.78 -19.26 -4.23
N GLU A 298 11.97 -19.78 -3.01
CA GLU A 298 13.21 -20.47 -2.60
C GLU A 298 13.04 -21.98 -2.51
N SER A 299 11.83 -22.47 -2.17
CA SER A 299 11.56 -23.91 -2.07
C SER A 299 11.70 -24.61 -3.42
N GLY A 300 12.47 -25.70 -3.49
CA GLY A 300 12.69 -26.46 -4.72
C GLY A 300 11.41 -26.96 -5.40
N ILE A 301 10.38 -27.33 -4.62
CA ILE A 301 9.08 -27.75 -5.16
C ILE A 301 8.37 -26.57 -5.83
N HIS A 302 8.38 -25.38 -5.19
CA HIS A 302 7.77 -24.18 -5.76
C HIS A 302 8.52 -23.74 -7.01
N GLN A 303 9.86 -23.72 -6.97
CA GLN A 303 10.68 -23.34 -8.13
C GLN A 303 10.46 -24.28 -9.33
N ASP A 304 10.40 -25.59 -9.12
CA ASP A 304 10.10 -26.56 -10.17
C ASP A 304 8.70 -26.35 -10.75
N GLY A 305 7.72 -26.07 -9.91
CA GLY A 305 6.37 -25.74 -10.35
C GLY A 305 6.32 -24.48 -11.21
N VAL A 306 6.90 -23.39 -10.74
CA VAL A 306 6.91 -22.08 -11.45
C VAL A 306 7.68 -22.17 -12.79
N ILE A 307 8.80 -22.91 -12.83
CA ILE A 307 9.55 -23.14 -14.08
C ILE A 307 8.68 -23.88 -15.12
N LYS A 308 7.87 -24.84 -14.68
CA LYS A 308 6.96 -25.58 -15.56
C LYS A 308 5.78 -24.70 -16.01
N HIS A 309 5.16 -24.01 -15.07
CA HIS A 309 4.06 -23.10 -15.33
C HIS A 309 3.83 -22.16 -14.14
N ARG A 310 3.92 -20.85 -14.33
CA ARG A 310 3.83 -19.85 -13.25
C ARG A 310 2.55 -19.98 -12.41
N ALA A 311 1.41 -20.23 -13.03
CA ALA A 311 0.14 -20.37 -12.34
C ALA A 311 0.07 -21.54 -11.32
N THR A 312 1.12 -22.37 -11.20
CA THR A 312 1.20 -23.38 -10.14
C THR A 312 1.29 -22.77 -8.75
N TYR A 313 1.92 -21.59 -8.63
CA TYR A 313 2.14 -20.88 -7.36
C TYR A 313 1.94 -19.38 -7.43
N GLU A 314 1.73 -18.81 -8.61
CA GLU A 314 1.49 -17.38 -8.81
C GLU A 314 0.06 -17.13 -9.28
N ILE A 315 -0.67 -16.27 -8.56
CA ILE A 315 -2.04 -15.84 -8.92
C ILE A 315 -2.05 -14.59 -9.79
N MET A 316 -0.91 -13.97 -9.98
CA MET A 316 -0.68 -12.78 -10.80
C MET A 316 0.79 -12.66 -11.18
N ASP A 317 1.07 -11.99 -12.30
CA ASP A 317 2.42 -11.70 -12.75
C ASP A 317 2.95 -10.41 -12.09
N ALA A 318 4.25 -10.37 -11.74
CA ALA A 318 4.90 -9.18 -11.18
C ALA A 318 4.78 -7.95 -12.10
N GLU A 319 4.76 -8.15 -13.40
CA GLU A 319 4.63 -7.10 -14.41
C GLU A 319 3.27 -6.37 -14.34
N LEU A 320 2.23 -7.02 -13.80
CA LEU A 320 0.92 -6.39 -13.60
C LEU A 320 0.97 -5.22 -12.63
N ILE A 321 1.91 -5.25 -11.69
CA ILE A 321 2.12 -4.16 -10.73
C ILE A 321 3.33 -3.25 -11.11
N GLY A 322 3.89 -3.42 -12.31
CA GLY A 322 5.05 -2.66 -12.79
C GLY A 322 6.40 -3.12 -12.23
N ARG A 323 6.45 -4.31 -11.67
CA ARG A 323 7.67 -4.91 -11.14
C ARG A 323 8.28 -5.84 -12.18
N ARG A 324 9.62 -5.87 -12.27
CA ARG A 324 10.31 -6.90 -13.06
C ARG A 324 10.08 -8.28 -12.43
N PRO A 325 9.97 -9.34 -13.26
CA PRO A 325 9.89 -10.69 -12.73
C PRO A 325 11.01 -10.97 -11.73
N ALA A 326 10.69 -11.64 -10.64
CA ALA A 326 11.70 -12.02 -9.67
C ALA A 326 12.68 -13.02 -10.30
N VAL A 327 13.96 -12.80 -10.08
CA VAL A 327 15.00 -13.80 -10.35
C VAL A 327 14.82 -14.91 -9.31
N LEU A 328 14.95 -16.18 -9.73
CA LEU A 328 14.92 -17.32 -8.81
C LEU A 328 15.98 -17.11 -7.72
N VAL A 329 15.55 -17.07 -6.47
CA VAL A 329 16.47 -16.98 -5.34
C VAL A 329 17.11 -18.35 -5.13
N LEU A 330 18.41 -18.46 -5.35
CA LEU A 330 19.16 -19.69 -5.21
C LEU A 330 19.74 -19.80 -3.80
N GLY A 331 19.05 -20.55 -2.95
CA GLY A 331 19.43 -20.79 -1.55
C GLY A 331 19.52 -22.28 -1.21
N LYS A 332 19.74 -22.59 0.06
CA LYS A 332 19.90 -23.96 0.56
C LYS A 332 18.70 -24.89 0.24
N HIS A 333 17.51 -24.31 0.04
CA HIS A 333 16.29 -25.09 -0.28
C HIS A 333 16.05 -25.24 -1.78
N SER A 334 16.82 -24.57 -2.63
CA SER A 334 16.67 -24.64 -4.09
C SER A 334 16.96 -26.05 -4.63
N GLY A 335 16.12 -26.48 -5.58
CA GLY A 335 16.26 -27.73 -6.28
C GLY A 335 17.21 -27.65 -7.48
N ARG A 336 17.64 -28.81 -7.99
CA ARG A 336 18.55 -28.89 -9.14
C ARG A 336 17.98 -28.26 -10.42
N ALA A 337 16.65 -28.31 -10.63
CA ALA A 337 15.99 -27.71 -11.78
C ALA A 337 16.15 -26.18 -11.79
N ALA A 338 15.93 -25.52 -10.66
CA ALA A 338 16.12 -24.07 -10.52
C ALA A 338 17.59 -23.66 -10.67
N PHE A 339 18.52 -24.45 -10.12
CA PHE A 339 19.96 -24.23 -10.25
C PHE A 339 20.38 -24.33 -11.72
N LYS A 340 19.95 -25.36 -12.45
CA LYS A 340 20.22 -25.54 -13.88
C LYS A 340 19.66 -24.37 -14.70
N LYS A 341 18.41 -23.97 -14.43
CA LYS A 341 17.77 -22.84 -15.09
C LYS A 341 18.56 -21.54 -14.88
N ALA A 342 19.02 -21.27 -13.67
CA ALA A 342 19.82 -20.09 -13.39
C ALA A 342 21.17 -20.08 -14.11
N LEU A 343 21.82 -21.25 -14.24
CA LEU A 343 23.03 -21.39 -15.05
C LEU A 343 22.75 -21.13 -16.54
N GLU A 344 21.65 -21.63 -17.07
CA GLU A 344 21.22 -21.34 -18.45
C GLU A 344 20.95 -19.85 -18.69
N ASP A 345 20.31 -19.18 -17.72
CA ASP A 345 20.02 -17.74 -17.78
C ASP A 345 21.30 -16.87 -17.70
N LEU A 346 22.34 -17.38 -17.02
CA LEU A 346 23.68 -16.78 -17.01
C LEU A 346 24.52 -17.11 -18.27
N GLY A 347 23.97 -17.88 -19.21
CA GLY A 347 24.61 -18.22 -20.48
C GLY A 347 25.32 -19.58 -20.50
N TYR A 348 25.35 -20.33 -19.42
CA TYR A 348 25.97 -21.66 -19.34
C TYR A 348 25.02 -22.76 -19.83
N LYS A 349 24.78 -22.83 -21.15
CA LYS A 349 23.82 -23.76 -21.76
C LYS A 349 24.42 -25.13 -22.11
N ASP A 350 25.74 -25.24 -22.18
CA ASP A 350 26.44 -26.41 -22.70
C ASP A 350 27.02 -27.32 -21.61
N LEU A 351 26.55 -27.17 -20.35
CA LEU A 351 26.97 -27.99 -19.23
C LEU A 351 26.36 -29.39 -19.32
N SER A 352 27.19 -30.43 -19.19
CA SER A 352 26.71 -31.82 -19.05
C SER A 352 25.97 -32.03 -17.74
N GLU A 353 25.13 -33.07 -17.68
CA GLU A 353 24.40 -33.43 -16.44
C GLU A 353 25.35 -33.75 -15.28
N GLU A 354 26.55 -34.28 -15.55
CA GLU A 354 27.55 -34.55 -14.54
C GLU A 354 28.19 -33.28 -13.97
N GLU A 355 28.50 -32.30 -14.84
CA GLU A 355 29.00 -31.00 -14.40
C GLU A 355 27.95 -30.25 -13.57
N VAL A 356 26.69 -30.24 -14.02
CA VAL A 356 25.58 -29.65 -13.26
C VAL A 356 25.43 -30.32 -11.91
N LYS A 357 25.56 -31.65 -11.82
CA LYS A 357 25.48 -32.41 -10.56
C LYS A 357 26.62 -32.02 -9.59
N LYS A 358 27.85 -31.92 -10.09
CA LYS A 358 29.03 -31.49 -9.30
C LYS A 358 28.91 -30.08 -8.80
N LEU A 359 28.56 -29.16 -9.70
CA LEU A 359 28.33 -27.74 -9.38
C LEU A 359 27.20 -27.58 -8.36
N PHE A 360 26.12 -28.33 -8.51
CA PHE A 360 25.00 -28.29 -7.58
C PHE A 360 25.38 -28.78 -6.17
N ALA A 361 26.18 -29.82 -6.04
CA ALA A 361 26.67 -30.27 -4.73
C ALA A 361 27.50 -29.16 -4.04
N ARG A 362 28.39 -28.52 -4.80
CA ARG A 362 29.21 -27.42 -4.29
C ARG A 362 28.39 -26.18 -3.93
N PHE A 363 27.41 -25.84 -4.78
CA PHE A 363 26.44 -24.79 -4.51
C PHE A 363 25.73 -25.02 -3.17
N LYS A 364 25.26 -26.25 -2.90
CA LYS A 364 24.55 -26.59 -1.65
C LYS A 364 25.44 -26.38 -0.42
N GLU A 365 26.70 -26.79 -0.47
CA GLU A 365 27.66 -26.58 0.63
C GLU A 365 27.88 -25.09 0.94
N ILE A 366 27.95 -24.25 -0.10
CA ILE A 366 28.13 -22.81 0.06
C ILE A 366 26.84 -22.18 0.59
N ALA A 367 25.69 -22.54 0.01
CA ALA A 367 24.39 -22.00 0.40
C ALA A 367 23.99 -22.37 1.84
N GLU A 368 24.41 -23.53 2.35
CA GLU A 368 24.21 -23.90 3.75
C GLU A 368 24.98 -23.01 4.73
N LYS A 369 26.16 -22.54 4.33
CA LYS A 369 27.05 -21.72 5.18
C LYS A 369 26.77 -20.24 5.08
N LYS A 370 26.46 -19.74 3.89
CA LYS A 370 26.37 -18.30 3.56
C LYS A 370 24.95 -17.82 3.37
N GLY A 371 24.00 -18.68 3.04
CA GLY A 371 22.66 -18.31 2.57
C GLY A 371 22.58 -18.24 1.04
N PRO A 372 21.62 -17.48 0.47
CA PRO A 372 21.43 -17.38 -0.98
C PRO A 372 22.67 -16.84 -1.70
N LEU A 373 22.94 -17.37 -2.90
CA LEU A 373 24.01 -16.93 -3.78
C LEU A 373 23.47 -15.91 -4.81
N SER A 374 24.27 -14.86 -5.07
CA SER A 374 24.01 -13.93 -6.15
C SER A 374 24.37 -14.53 -7.51
N ALA A 375 23.98 -13.86 -8.59
CA ALA A 375 24.33 -14.24 -9.95
C ALA A 375 25.85 -14.27 -10.18
N GLU A 376 26.55 -13.25 -9.65
CA GLU A 376 28.01 -13.15 -9.71
C GLU A 376 28.71 -14.28 -8.94
N GLU A 377 28.18 -14.66 -7.80
CA GLU A 377 28.72 -15.77 -7.01
C GLU A 377 28.46 -17.11 -7.66
N LEU A 378 27.33 -17.28 -8.33
CA LEU A 378 27.05 -18.47 -9.12
C LEU A 378 27.98 -18.56 -10.33
N GLN A 379 28.24 -17.44 -11.00
CA GLN A 379 29.20 -17.38 -12.10
C GLN A 379 30.63 -17.73 -11.62
N ALA A 380 31.06 -17.15 -10.49
CA ALA A 380 32.35 -17.45 -9.91
C ALA A 380 32.49 -18.94 -9.52
N LEU A 381 31.41 -19.55 -9.04
CA LEU A 381 31.37 -20.99 -8.76
C LEU A 381 31.61 -21.81 -10.02
N VAL A 382 30.93 -21.47 -11.13
CA VAL A 382 31.12 -22.19 -12.41
C VAL A 382 32.53 -22.03 -12.94
N GLU A 383 33.04 -20.81 -12.92
CA GLU A 383 34.40 -20.50 -13.39
C GLU A 383 35.46 -21.22 -12.56
N SER A 384 35.31 -21.26 -11.23
CA SER A 384 36.26 -21.96 -10.36
C SER A 384 36.33 -23.47 -10.59
N GLU A 385 35.30 -24.07 -11.14
CA GLU A 385 35.26 -25.51 -11.45
C GLU A 385 35.66 -25.82 -12.90
N ARG A 386 35.59 -24.83 -13.81
CA ARG A 386 35.99 -24.98 -15.21
C ARG A 386 37.47 -24.71 -15.46
N GLU A 387 38.05 -23.75 -14.74
CA GLU A 387 39.49 -23.55 -14.82
C GLU A 387 40.17 -24.54 -13.85
N PRO A 388 41.12 -25.36 -14.32
CA PRO A 388 42.12 -25.91 -13.43
C PRO A 388 42.79 -24.69 -12.79
N THR A 389 42.67 -24.55 -11.46
CA THR A 389 43.36 -23.50 -10.71
C THR A 389 44.77 -23.41 -11.26
N SER A 390 45.04 -22.41 -12.10
CA SER A 390 46.39 -22.14 -12.56
C SER A 390 47.10 -21.67 -11.30
N HIS A 391 47.94 -22.52 -10.73
CA HIS A 391 48.73 -22.23 -9.54
C HIS A 391 49.84 -21.19 -9.83
N PHE A 392 49.56 -20.23 -10.73
CA PHE A 392 50.48 -19.18 -11.07
C PHE A 392 50.73 -18.23 -9.89
N PHE A 393 49.70 -18.00 -9.06
CA PHE A 393 49.85 -17.14 -7.88
C PHE A 393 49.14 -17.78 -6.67
N GLN A 394 49.82 -17.85 -5.54
CA GLN A 394 49.28 -18.29 -4.28
C GLN A 394 49.15 -17.08 -3.37
N LEU A 395 47.92 -16.77 -2.90
CA LEU A 395 47.68 -15.70 -1.95
C LEU A 395 48.31 -16.07 -0.59
N GLU A 396 49.30 -15.31 -0.14
CA GLU A 396 49.94 -15.49 1.15
C GLU A 396 49.35 -14.60 2.25
N HIS A 397 49.04 -13.35 1.93
CA HIS A 397 48.56 -12.37 2.90
C HIS A 397 47.71 -11.28 2.24
N VAL A 398 46.63 -10.90 2.93
CA VAL A 398 45.79 -9.72 2.57
C VAL A 398 45.58 -8.89 3.82
N GLN A 399 45.80 -7.59 3.71
CA GLN A 399 45.59 -6.62 4.77
C GLN A 399 44.80 -5.44 4.24
N PHE A 400 43.73 -5.04 4.95
CA PHE A 400 42.89 -3.91 4.59
C PHE A 400 42.98 -2.81 5.63
N PHE A 401 43.07 -1.56 5.17
CA PHE A 401 42.91 -0.37 6.00
C PHE A 401 41.73 0.44 5.46
N SER A 402 40.77 0.72 6.31
CA SER A 402 39.63 1.56 5.98
C SER A 402 39.15 2.29 7.24
N GLY A 403 38.73 3.55 7.09
CA GLY A 403 38.22 4.37 8.21
C GLY A 403 37.72 5.73 7.72
N SER A 404 37.03 6.45 8.58
CA SER A 404 36.52 7.80 8.28
C SER A 404 37.68 8.74 7.96
N GLY A 405 37.73 9.26 6.72
CA GLY A 405 38.79 10.18 6.26
C GLY A 405 40.06 9.52 5.73
N LEU A 406 40.10 8.18 5.62
CA LEU A 406 41.20 7.45 5.01
C LEU A 406 40.80 6.91 3.63
N LEU A 407 41.73 6.93 2.68
CA LEU A 407 41.56 6.19 1.43
C LEU A 407 41.61 4.69 1.74
N PRO A 408 40.61 3.91 1.33
CA PRO A 408 40.65 2.45 1.49
C PRO A 408 41.89 1.90 0.77
N THR A 409 42.72 1.15 1.48
CA THR A 409 43.96 0.57 0.97
C THR A 409 43.97 -0.92 1.23
N ALA A 410 44.37 -1.72 0.26
CA ALA A 410 44.62 -3.14 0.43
C ALA A 410 46.06 -3.46 0.05
N THR A 411 46.73 -4.23 0.91
CA THR A 411 48.05 -4.83 0.62
C THR A 411 47.83 -6.32 0.40
N VAL A 412 48.25 -6.79 -0.76
CA VAL A 412 48.13 -8.21 -1.17
C VAL A 412 49.51 -8.75 -1.39
N LYS A 413 49.87 -9.84 -0.69
CA LYS A 413 51.09 -10.59 -0.96
C LYS A 413 50.73 -11.91 -1.63
N VAL A 414 51.30 -12.13 -2.81
CA VAL A 414 51.12 -13.34 -3.60
C VAL A 414 52.48 -14.01 -3.80
N LYS A 415 52.48 -15.33 -3.80
CA LYS A 415 53.64 -16.12 -4.16
C LYS A 415 53.53 -16.54 -5.61
N THR A 416 54.55 -16.27 -6.38
CA THR A 416 54.66 -16.71 -7.77
C THR A 416 55.15 -18.15 -7.86
N PRO A 417 54.91 -18.86 -8.99
CA PRO A 417 55.42 -20.21 -9.19
C PRO A 417 56.94 -20.33 -9.04
N ASP A 418 57.64 -19.24 -9.33
CA ASP A 418 59.11 -19.19 -9.31
C ASP A 418 59.67 -18.83 -7.90
N GLY A 419 58.82 -18.65 -6.91
CA GLY A 419 59.23 -18.51 -5.51
C GLY A 419 59.65 -17.13 -5.07
N GLU A 420 59.45 -16.08 -5.89
CA GLU A 420 59.67 -14.67 -5.52
C GLU A 420 58.39 -13.96 -5.04
#